data_251a9c873d688c0185dda231a042a5f7
#
_entry.id   251a9c873d688c0185dda231a042a5f7
#
_cell.length_a   1.000
_cell.length_b   1.000
_cell.length_c   1.000
_cell.angle_alpha   90.00
_cell.angle_beta   90.00
_cell.angle_gamma   90.00
#
_symmetry.space_group_name_H-M   'P 1'
#
loop_
_entity.id
_entity.type
_entity.pdbx_description
1 polymer ?
#
loop_
_entity_poly.entity_id
_entity_poly.type
_entity_poly.pdbx_seq_one_letter_code
_entity_poly.pdbx_strand_id
1 'polypeptide(L)'
;MFRVSGNQISITAGDTALMAICPDETGYVPTANDRAIFTVRERPKRRTLIEKTIAPEADGRFVVCFESEDTARLKPREYVWDVRLAIQANVDENGEVTDAEQIITPCPPGILFVMAAIGELSGAANNGFGQPVNQTLRIRFEKLMQGPRGEPGRDGAKG
;
A
#
# COMPACT_ATOMS: atom_id res chain seq x y z
N MET A 1 15.48 3.35 -10.12
CA MET A 1 14.88 2.10 -10.60
C MET A 1 13.77 1.69 -9.62
N PHE A 2 12.64 1.34 -10.14
CA PHE A 2 11.51 0.90 -9.33
C PHE A 2 10.92 -0.35 -9.96
N ARG A 3 10.65 -1.36 -9.15
CA ARG A 3 10.17 -2.63 -9.68
C ARG A 3 9.34 -3.36 -8.64
N VAL A 4 8.26 -3.95 -9.10
CA VAL A 4 7.41 -4.80 -8.27
C VAL A 4 7.41 -6.20 -8.89
N SER A 5 7.68 -7.20 -8.08
CA SER A 5 7.68 -8.59 -8.51
C SER A 5 7.07 -9.42 -7.39
N GLY A 6 5.85 -9.90 -7.60
CA GLY A 6 5.13 -10.60 -6.54
C GLY A 6 4.92 -9.65 -5.36
N ASN A 7 5.38 -10.07 -4.21
CA ASN A 7 5.29 -9.24 -3.00
C ASN A 7 6.61 -8.54 -2.67
N GLN A 8 7.52 -8.46 -3.64
CA GLN A 8 8.77 -7.75 -3.48
C GLN A 8 8.73 -6.44 -4.24
N ILE A 9 9.14 -5.39 -3.58
CA ILE A 9 9.24 -4.05 -4.15
C ILE A 9 10.69 -3.65 -4.06
N SER A 10 11.24 -3.12 -5.15
CA SER A 10 12.62 -2.61 -5.17
C SER A 10 12.60 -1.18 -5.65
N ILE A 11 13.32 -0.31 -4.97
CA ILE A 11 13.38 1.10 -5.34
C ILE A 11 14.78 1.63 -5.02
N THR A 12 15.29 2.48 -5.90
CA THR A 12 16.54 3.18 -5.60
C THR A 12 16.23 4.36 -4.70
N ALA A 13 17.06 4.54 -3.67
CA ALA A 13 16.87 5.63 -2.72
C ALA A 13 16.80 6.96 -3.44
N GLY A 14 15.77 7.74 -3.11
CA GLY A 14 15.58 9.05 -3.72
C GLY A 14 14.79 9.04 -5.01
N ASP A 15 14.46 7.87 -5.54
CA ASP A 15 13.62 7.81 -6.74
C ASP A 15 12.16 8.09 -6.38
N THR A 16 11.44 8.60 -7.36
CA THR A 16 9.99 8.73 -7.28
C THR A 16 9.36 7.60 -8.07
N ALA A 17 8.20 7.15 -7.62
CA ALA A 17 7.54 6.03 -8.29
C ALA A 17 6.05 6.04 -7.98
N LEU A 18 5.28 5.46 -8.89
CA LEU A 18 3.86 5.23 -8.68
C LEU A 18 3.61 3.74 -8.72
N MET A 19 2.87 3.25 -7.75
CA MET A 19 2.53 1.84 -7.66
C MET A 19 1.04 1.70 -7.49
N ALA A 20 0.41 0.89 -8.32
CA ALA A 20 -1.01 0.63 -8.18
C ALA A 20 -1.23 -0.64 -7.37
N ILE A 21 -2.09 -0.56 -6.38
CA ILE A 21 -2.58 -1.71 -5.63
C ILE A 21 -3.94 -2.04 -6.21
N CYS A 22 -4.06 -3.23 -6.76
CA CYS A 22 -5.28 -3.64 -7.45
C CYS A 22 -5.93 -4.80 -6.72
N PRO A 23 -7.25 -4.75 -6.54
CA PRO A 23 -7.97 -5.94 -6.10
C PRO A 23 -7.79 -7.03 -7.15
N ASP A 24 -7.61 -8.24 -6.69
CA ASP A 24 -7.35 -9.36 -7.58
C ASP A 24 -8.47 -10.37 -7.43
N GLU A 25 -9.26 -10.55 -8.44
CA GLU A 25 -10.22 -11.61 -8.64
C GLU A 25 -11.26 -11.88 -7.54
N THR A 26 -11.76 -10.94 -6.82
CA THR A 26 -12.63 -11.29 -5.72
C THR A 26 -14.03 -10.72 -5.75
N GLY A 27 -14.31 -9.83 -6.64
CA GLY A 27 -15.58 -9.14 -6.59
C GLY A 27 -15.64 -8.01 -5.58
N TYR A 28 -14.57 -7.77 -4.85
CA TYR A 28 -14.50 -6.58 -4.01
C TYR A 28 -14.30 -5.36 -4.90
N VAL A 29 -15.16 -4.37 -4.72
CA VAL A 29 -15.05 -3.12 -5.44
C VAL A 29 -14.89 -2.02 -4.40
N PRO A 30 -13.76 -1.33 -4.37
CA PRO A 30 -13.56 -0.25 -3.41
C PRO A 30 -14.61 0.85 -3.57
N THR A 31 -15.07 1.37 -2.46
CA THR A 31 -15.98 2.51 -2.46
C THR A 31 -15.22 3.77 -2.06
N ALA A 32 -15.84 4.91 -2.28
CA ALA A 32 -15.20 6.19 -1.98
C ALA A 32 -14.80 6.32 -0.50
N ASN A 33 -15.42 5.53 0.37
CA ASN A 33 -15.14 5.61 1.80
C ASN A 33 -14.12 4.60 2.27
N ASP A 34 -13.59 3.78 1.36
CA ASP A 34 -12.54 2.83 1.71
C ASP A 34 -11.18 3.50 1.60
N ARG A 35 -10.23 3.01 2.37
CA ARG A 35 -8.86 3.51 2.32
C ARG A 35 -7.88 2.36 2.38
N ALA A 36 -6.82 2.45 1.61
CA ALA A 36 -5.69 1.54 1.74
C ALA A 36 -4.61 2.25 2.54
N ILE A 37 -4.03 1.56 3.49
CA ILE A 37 -2.95 2.10 4.30
C ILE A 37 -1.72 1.27 4.01
N PHE A 38 -0.77 1.85 3.30
CA PHE A 38 0.49 1.21 2.93
C PHE A 38 1.55 1.66 3.92
N THR A 39 2.21 0.72 4.57
CA THR A 39 3.14 1.01 5.66
C THR A 39 4.46 0.30 5.40
N VAL A 40 5.56 0.98 5.68
CA VAL A 40 6.90 0.39 5.62
C VAL A 40 7.56 0.54 6.98
N ARG A 41 8.16 -0.55 7.45
CA ARG A 41 8.89 -0.59 8.71
C ARG A 41 10.21 -1.29 8.50
N GLU A 42 11.14 -1.02 9.39
CA GLU A 42 12.42 -1.72 9.35
C GLU A 42 12.22 -3.21 9.59
N ARG A 43 11.34 -3.54 10.51
CA ARG A 43 10.94 -4.90 10.85
C ARG A 43 9.53 -4.85 11.42
N PRO A 44 8.83 -5.98 11.46
CA PRO A 44 7.52 -6.01 12.12
C PRO A 44 7.64 -5.48 13.55
N LYS A 45 6.63 -4.75 13.97
CA LYS A 45 6.52 -4.16 15.30
C LYS A 45 7.51 -3.04 15.59
N ARG A 46 8.31 -2.63 14.62
CA ARG A 46 9.12 -1.43 14.76
C ARG A 46 8.32 -0.24 14.29
N ARG A 47 8.86 0.94 14.55
CA ARG A 47 8.14 2.17 14.18
C ARG A 47 7.94 2.24 12.67
N THR A 48 6.91 2.95 12.29
CA THR A 48 6.60 3.18 10.90
C THR A 48 7.58 4.18 10.30
N LEU A 49 8.13 3.83 9.15
CA LEU A 49 9.05 4.69 8.42
C LEU A 49 8.35 5.42 7.28
N ILE A 50 7.43 4.74 6.61
CA ILE A 50 6.62 5.33 5.55
C ILE A 50 5.19 4.88 5.79
N GLU A 51 4.25 5.82 5.70
CA GLU A 51 2.85 5.47 5.79
C GLU A 51 2.09 6.32 4.79
N LYS A 52 1.32 5.67 3.94
CA LYS A 52 0.49 6.36 2.95
C LYS A 52 -0.94 5.87 3.11
N THR A 53 -1.85 6.81 3.30
CA THR A 53 -3.28 6.51 3.35
C THR A 53 -3.88 6.96 2.03
N ILE A 54 -4.47 6.02 1.30
CA ILE A 54 -4.80 6.22 -0.09
C ILE A 54 -6.28 5.98 -0.32
N ALA A 55 -6.93 6.93 -0.99
CA ALA A 55 -8.30 6.76 -1.44
C ALA A 55 -8.29 6.01 -2.78
N PRO A 56 -9.35 5.27 -3.10
CA PRO A 56 -9.39 4.56 -4.36
C PRO A 56 -9.60 5.52 -5.53
N GLU A 57 -9.00 5.18 -6.66
CA GLU A 57 -9.25 5.87 -7.91
C GLU A 57 -10.58 5.43 -8.47
N ALA A 58 -11.05 6.14 -9.49
CA ALA A 58 -12.35 5.83 -10.10
C ALA A 58 -12.42 4.41 -10.65
N ASP A 59 -11.27 3.85 -11.02
CA ASP A 59 -11.22 2.49 -11.57
C ASP A 59 -11.02 1.43 -10.50
N GLY A 60 -11.03 1.80 -9.23
CA GLY A 60 -10.91 0.86 -8.12
C GLY A 60 -9.50 0.54 -7.67
N ARG A 61 -8.50 1.18 -8.28
CA ARG A 61 -7.13 0.98 -7.85
C ARG A 61 -6.77 1.96 -6.73
N PHE A 62 -5.82 1.58 -5.91
CA PHE A 62 -5.24 2.48 -4.93
C PHE A 62 -3.82 2.78 -5.40
N VAL A 63 -3.52 4.04 -5.68
CA VAL A 63 -2.22 4.40 -6.25
C VAL A 63 -1.33 4.99 -5.16
N VAL A 64 -0.23 4.29 -4.87
CA VAL A 64 0.76 4.74 -3.90
C VAL A 64 1.79 5.59 -4.63
N CYS A 65 2.03 6.78 -4.14
CA CYS A 65 3.07 7.65 -4.69
C CYS A 65 4.26 7.64 -3.75
N PHE A 66 5.39 7.16 -4.23
CA PHE A 66 6.65 7.28 -3.51
C PHE A 66 7.31 8.56 -3.96
N GLU A 67 7.56 9.45 -3.01
CA GLU A 67 8.27 10.67 -3.31
C GLU A 67 9.73 10.52 -2.97
N SER A 68 10.56 11.36 -3.56
CA SER A 68 11.99 11.25 -3.39
C SER A 68 12.39 11.15 -1.92
N GLU A 69 11.80 11.97 -1.08
CA GLU A 69 12.17 12.02 0.32
C GLU A 69 11.71 10.79 1.11
N ASP A 70 10.77 10.02 0.58
CA ASP A 70 10.31 8.83 1.30
C ASP A 70 11.44 7.83 1.51
N THR A 71 12.29 7.66 0.50
CA THR A 71 13.36 6.68 0.56
C THR A 71 14.75 7.28 0.66
N ALA A 72 14.89 8.58 0.35
CA ALA A 72 16.23 9.20 0.31
C ALA A 72 16.98 9.06 1.62
N ARG A 73 16.26 9.06 2.74
CA ARG A 73 16.87 8.96 4.06
C ARG A 73 16.98 7.53 4.57
N LEU A 74 16.48 6.58 3.82
CA LEU A 74 16.53 5.19 4.24
C LEU A 74 17.85 4.57 3.83
N LYS A 75 18.44 3.77 4.72
CA LYS A 75 19.65 3.06 4.39
C LYS A 75 19.35 1.98 3.37
N PRO A 76 20.29 1.71 2.46
CA PRO A 76 20.12 0.61 1.51
C PRO A 76 20.08 -0.72 2.25
N ARG A 77 18.91 -1.34 2.26
CA ARG A 77 18.70 -2.62 2.92
C ARG A 77 17.28 -3.08 2.66
N GLU A 78 16.92 -4.18 3.28
CA GLU A 78 15.57 -4.71 3.24
C GLU A 78 14.72 -4.08 4.33
N TYR A 79 13.47 -3.83 3.98
CA TYR A 79 12.43 -3.36 4.92
C TYR A 79 11.22 -4.24 4.69
N VAL A 80 10.25 -4.15 5.59
CA VAL A 80 8.99 -4.88 5.41
C VAL A 80 7.88 -3.86 5.13
N TRP A 81 6.95 -4.26 4.28
CA TRP A 81 5.77 -3.44 4.00
C TRP A 81 4.52 -4.27 4.25
N ASP A 82 3.44 -3.60 4.55
CA ASP A 82 2.13 -4.23 4.56
C ASP A 82 1.10 -3.25 4.05
N VAL A 83 -0.08 -3.80 3.74
CA VAL A 83 -1.23 -3.02 3.33
C VAL A 83 -2.38 -3.43 4.22
N ARG A 84 -3.10 -2.45 4.71
CA ARG A 84 -4.36 -2.70 5.41
C ARG A 84 -5.44 -1.93 4.69
N LEU A 85 -6.64 -2.51 4.69
CA LEU A 85 -7.80 -1.86 4.11
C LEU A 85 -8.73 -1.46 5.24
N ALA A 86 -9.07 -0.17 5.25
CA ALA A 86 -10.06 0.37 6.16
C ALA A 86 -11.34 0.52 5.37
N ILE A 87 -12.34 -0.27 5.71
CA ILE A 87 -13.61 -0.33 4.99
C ILE A 87 -14.59 0.60 5.68
N GLN A 88 -15.25 1.44 4.90
CA GLN A 88 -16.17 2.45 5.40
C GLN A 88 -15.47 3.26 6.49
N ALA A 89 -14.41 3.93 6.09
CA ALA A 89 -13.55 4.65 7.01
C ALA A 89 -14.01 6.09 7.15
N ASN A 90 -13.79 6.65 8.33
CA ASN A 90 -13.87 8.08 8.55
C ASN A 90 -12.46 8.60 8.56
N VAL A 91 -12.26 9.74 7.92
CA VAL A 91 -10.93 10.36 7.84
C VAL A 91 -11.02 11.76 8.43
N ASP A 92 -9.88 12.22 8.93
CA ASP A 92 -9.79 13.58 9.46
C ASP A 92 -9.42 14.54 8.32
N GLU A 93 -9.17 15.79 8.68
CA GLU A 93 -8.88 16.82 7.70
C GLU A 93 -7.57 16.58 6.95
N ASN A 94 -6.69 15.74 7.50
CA ASN A 94 -5.43 15.39 6.87
C ASN A 94 -5.53 14.13 6.01
N GLY A 95 -6.72 13.53 5.95
CA GLY A 95 -6.89 12.30 5.18
C GLY A 95 -6.51 11.04 5.93
N GLU A 96 -6.23 11.15 7.23
CA GLU A 96 -5.87 9.99 8.04
C GLU A 96 -7.12 9.31 8.57
N VAL A 97 -7.09 7.99 8.60
CA VAL A 97 -8.23 7.21 9.07
C VAL A 97 -8.34 7.37 10.59
N THR A 98 -9.51 7.81 11.05
CA THR A 98 -9.79 7.91 12.48
C THR A 98 -10.51 6.68 13.00
N ASP A 99 -11.38 6.08 12.20
CA ASP A 99 -12.01 4.81 12.50
C ASP A 99 -12.54 4.21 11.22
N ALA A 100 -12.97 2.96 11.29
CA ALA A 100 -13.51 2.26 10.14
C ALA A 100 -14.41 1.14 10.61
N GLU A 101 -15.34 0.73 9.76
CA GLU A 101 -16.21 -0.39 10.06
C GLU A 101 -15.42 -1.68 10.18
N GLN A 102 -14.43 -1.87 9.31
CA GLN A 102 -13.56 -3.03 9.32
C GLN A 102 -12.16 -2.61 8.95
N ILE A 103 -11.18 -3.28 9.54
CA ILE A 103 -9.79 -3.14 9.12
C ILE A 103 -9.29 -4.53 8.80
N ILE A 104 -8.82 -4.71 7.57
CA ILE A 104 -8.47 -6.02 7.05
C ILE A 104 -7.07 -5.96 6.46
N THR A 105 -6.29 -7.00 6.73
CA THR A 105 -4.97 -7.17 6.11
C THR A 105 -5.13 -8.20 5.00
N PRO A 106 -5.17 -7.78 3.74
CA PRO A 106 -5.53 -8.69 2.65
C PRO A 106 -4.42 -9.64 2.23
N CYS A 107 -3.20 -9.38 2.63
CA CYS A 107 -2.09 -10.24 2.24
C CYS A 107 -1.01 -10.23 3.32
N PRO A 108 -0.12 -11.22 3.33
CA PRO A 108 1.02 -11.20 4.24
C PRO A 108 1.94 -10.03 3.92
N PRO A 109 2.76 -9.61 4.88
CA PRO A 109 3.75 -8.57 4.60
C PRO A 109 4.72 -8.99 3.52
N GLY A 110 5.22 -8.02 2.79
CA GLY A 110 6.22 -8.25 1.76
C GLY A 110 7.53 -7.55 2.12
N ILE A 111 8.44 -7.55 1.16
CA ILE A 111 9.77 -6.98 1.34
C ILE A 111 9.94 -5.80 0.42
N LEU A 112 10.50 -4.73 0.96
CA LEU A 112 10.91 -3.56 0.19
C LEU A 112 12.43 -3.49 0.24
N PHE A 113 13.05 -3.58 -0.92
CA PHE A 113 14.50 -3.38 -1.04
C PHE A 113 14.76 -1.93 -1.43
N VAL A 114 15.49 -1.23 -0.58
CA VAL A 114 15.97 0.11 -0.93
C VAL A 114 17.41 -0.04 -1.35
N MET A 115 17.70 0.38 -2.58
CA MET A 115 19.04 0.27 -3.13
C MET A 115 19.73 1.61 -3.13
N ALA A 116 21.05 1.58 -3.01
CA ALA A 116 21.82 2.82 -3.00
C ALA A 116 21.77 3.46 -4.37
N ALA A 117 21.61 4.77 -4.41
CA ALA A 117 21.75 5.53 -5.64
C ALA A 117 23.23 5.59 -5.98
N ILE A 118 23.55 5.44 -7.27
CA ILE A 118 24.90 5.58 -7.75
C ILE A 118 25.02 6.94 -8.41
N GLY A 119 25.85 7.79 -7.87
CA GLY A 119 26.00 9.13 -8.39
C GLY A 119 25.02 10.11 -7.79
N GLU A 120 25.18 11.36 -8.16
CA GLU A 120 24.38 12.42 -7.62
C GLU A 120 23.22 12.77 -8.50
N LEU A 121 22.13 13.16 -7.88
CA LEU A 121 21.00 13.67 -8.62
C LEU A 121 21.30 15.08 -9.07
N SER A 122 21.20 15.31 -10.34
CA SER A 122 21.30 16.66 -10.88
C SER A 122 19.89 17.13 -11.19
N GLY A 123 19.79 18.35 -11.71
CA GLY A 123 18.50 18.89 -12.08
C GLY A 123 17.72 18.02 -13.06
N ALA A 124 18.39 17.14 -13.75
CA ALA A 124 17.75 16.25 -14.69
C ALA A 124 16.86 15.20 -14.00
N ALA A 125 16.99 15.04 -12.70
CA ALA A 125 16.24 14.03 -11.98
C ALA A 125 14.74 14.19 -12.13
N ASN A 126 14.27 15.36 -12.48
CA ASN A 126 12.84 15.60 -12.57
C ASN A 126 12.23 15.15 -13.87
N ASN A 127 13.03 14.72 -14.79
CA ASN A 127 12.53 14.43 -16.12
C ASN A 127 11.64 13.19 -16.19
N GLY A 128 11.69 12.37 -15.15
CA GLY A 128 10.88 11.18 -15.13
C GLY A 128 9.47 11.37 -14.63
N PHE A 129 9.15 12.55 -14.17
CA PHE A 129 7.82 12.78 -13.63
C PHE A 129 6.78 12.76 -14.72
N GLY A 130 5.59 12.34 -14.34
CA GLY A 130 4.54 12.21 -15.31
C GLY A 130 4.56 10.89 -16.04
N GLN A 131 5.51 10.04 -15.73
CA GLN A 131 5.51 8.71 -16.30
C GLN A 131 4.28 7.96 -15.85
N PRO A 132 3.68 7.18 -16.72
CA PRO A 132 2.52 6.41 -16.32
C PRO A 132 2.90 5.36 -15.29
N VAL A 133 1.93 4.97 -14.50
CA VAL A 133 2.12 3.87 -13.55
C VAL A 133 2.38 2.61 -14.35
N ASN A 134 3.53 2.01 -14.13
CA ASN A 134 3.89 0.81 -14.86
C ASN A 134 4.18 -0.37 -13.94
N GLN A 135 3.91 -0.22 -12.64
CA GLN A 135 4.12 -1.28 -11.69
C GLN A 135 2.82 -1.51 -10.91
N THR A 136 2.50 -2.75 -10.68
CA THR A 136 1.24 -3.12 -10.03
C THR A 136 1.51 -4.15 -8.95
N LEU A 137 0.97 -3.89 -7.79
CA LEU A 137 0.94 -4.85 -6.70
C LEU A 137 -0.45 -5.48 -6.68
N ARG A 138 -0.52 -6.78 -6.95
CA ARG A 138 -1.80 -7.47 -6.96
C ARG A 138 -2.02 -8.13 -5.63
N ILE A 139 -3.17 -7.86 -5.06
CA ILE A 139 -3.53 -8.33 -3.73
C ILE A 139 -4.83 -9.09 -3.85
N ARG A 140 -4.89 -10.24 -3.22
CA ARG A 140 -6.11 -11.03 -3.21
C ARG A 140 -6.96 -10.60 -2.02
N PHE A 141 -8.22 -10.35 -2.32
CA PHE A 141 -9.15 -9.84 -1.33
C PHE A 141 -10.17 -10.89 -0.89
N GLU A 142 -9.95 -12.14 -1.21
CA GLU A 142 -10.93 -13.15 -0.94
C GLU A 142 -11.34 -13.22 0.52
N LYS A 143 -10.46 -12.87 1.42
CA LYS A 143 -10.80 -12.89 2.83
C LYS A 143 -11.74 -11.78 3.24
N LEU A 144 -11.86 -10.76 2.42
CA LEU A 144 -12.83 -9.71 2.68
C LEU A 144 -14.26 -10.25 2.60
N MET A 145 -14.47 -11.24 1.77
CA MET A 145 -15.78 -11.78 1.56
C MET A 145 -16.27 -12.61 2.74
N GLN A 146 -15.36 -12.97 3.62
CA GLN A 146 -15.71 -13.74 4.80
C GLN A 146 -16.02 -12.86 5.98
N GLY A 147 -15.81 -11.62 5.85
CA GLY A 147 -15.92 -10.60 6.86
C GLY A 147 -16.73 -10.98 8.03
N PRO A 148 -16.98 -10.39 8.83
CA PRO A 148 -17.45 -10.48 10.12
C PRO A 148 -18.46 -11.41 10.53
N ARG A 149 -18.23 -11.13 10.15
CA ARG A 149 -18.91 -11.51 10.41
C ARG A 149 -19.51 -11.75 10.93
N GLY A 150 -19.62 -12.02 11.40
CA GLY A 150 -20.15 -12.30 11.51
C GLY A 150 -20.50 -12.92 12.03
N GLU A 151 -20.49 -13.13 12.27
CA GLU A 151 -20.90 -13.69 12.48
C GLU A 151 -21.12 -14.35 12.72
N PRO A 152 -21.31 -14.70 13.32
CA PRO A 152 -21.55 -15.46 13.38
C PRO A 152 -22.05 -16.02 13.67
N GLY A 153 -22.17 -16.23 14.20
CA GLY A 153 -22.73 -16.77 14.03
C GLY A 153 -23.25 -17.31 14.20
N ARG A 154 -23.50 -17.41 14.39
CA ARG A 154 -24.11 -17.85 14.08
C ARG A 154 -24.47 -18.59 13.88
N ASP A 155 -24.29 -18.72 14.29
CA ASP A 155 -24.65 -19.29 13.77
C ASP A 155 -24.97 -19.85 13.57
N GLY A 156 -24.92 -20.17 14.21
CA GLY A 156 -25.17 -20.67 13.66
C GLY A 156 -25.44 -21.27 13.55
N ALA A 157 -25.63 -21.46 14.00
CA ALA A 157 -25.97 -21.92 13.50
C ALA A 157 -26.27 -22.33 13.16
N LYS A 158 -26.25 -22.49 13.27
CA LYS A 158 -26.47 -22.66 12.55
C LYS A 158 -26.50 -22.93 12.13
N GLY A 159 -26.27 -23.05 12.92
CA GLY A 159 -26.25 -23.07 12.28
C GLY A 159 -26.24 -23.00 12.06
#